data_bd68adab50afcfd105318d6af29bd86c
#
_entry.id   bd68adab50afcfd105318d6af29bd86c
#
_cell.length_a   1.000
_cell.length_b   1.000
_cell.length_c   1.000
_cell.angle_alpha   90.00
_cell.angle_beta   90.00
_cell.angle_gamma   90.00
#
_symmetry.space_group_name_H-M   'P 1'
#
loop_
_entity.id
_entity.type
_entity.pdbx_description
1 polymer ?
#
loop_
_entity_poly.entity_id
_entity_poly.type
_entity_poly.pdbx_seq_one_letter_code
_entity_poly.pdbx_strand_id
1 'polypeptide(L)'
;LNQYKKLIPNGNNLGIKISYIEQDKPRGLPDAFVLGEKFIGKDNVAMILGDNFFYGQNLTAKLLDCVKIRDGAKVLLHSVQTPELFGVAKVDKNNKIIQLKEKPKKFISNNAITGLYFFDNKVVQYSKKLKPSKRGEVEIIDLLLRYKKNNKLSADFIGRGGAWLDTGSIEDYYKTIAFVQAIENRQGFKIACIEEIALNNKWIGKKEINKSIKFYGNCNYSKYLKNLI
;
A
#
# COMPACT_ATOMS: atom_id res chain seq x y z
N LEU A 1 5.57 8.45 15.87
CA LEU A 1 6.39 9.15 14.89
C LEU A 1 7.89 9.00 15.13
N ASN A 2 8.39 9.25 16.37
CA ASN A 2 9.83 9.22 16.70
C ASN A 2 10.49 7.85 16.43
N GLN A 3 9.81 6.73 16.69
CA GLN A 3 10.34 5.39 16.43
C GLN A 3 10.51 5.14 14.93
N TYR A 4 9.55 5.55 14.11
CA TYR A 4 9.66 5.46 12.64
C TYR A 4 10.86 6.26 12.11
N LYS A 5 11.06 7.49 12.61
CA LYS A 5 12.21 8.32 12.23
C LYS A 5 13.56 7.73 12.62
N LYS A 6 13.60 6.90 13.69
CA LYS A 6 14.83 6.18 14.09
C LYS A 6 15.14 5.03 13.16
N LEU A 7 14.11 4.28 12.70
CA LEU A 7 14.28 3.14 11.80
C LEU A 7 14.58 3.56 10.36
N ILE A 8 13.83 4.52 9.85
CA ILE A 8 13.94 4.99 8.47
C ILE A 8 13.94 6.53 8.49
N PRO A 9 15.11 7.18 8.73
CA PRO A 9 15.11 8.62 9.00
C PRO A 9 14.63 9.46 7.81
N ASN A 10 15.46 9.68 6.80
CA ASN A 10 15.15 10.54 5.66
C ASN A 10 15.23 9.84 4.30
N GLY A 11 15.52 8.55 4.31
CA GLY A 11 15.62 7.74 3.10
C GLY A 11 16.92 7.87 2.31
N ASN A 12 17.85 8.72 2.69
CA ASN A 12 19.13 8.91 1.97
C ASN A 12 19.93 7.61 1.84
N ASN A 13 19.90 6.76 2.87
CA ASN A 13 20.57 5.45 2.83
C ASN A 13 19.91 4.46 1.87
N LEU A 14 18.71 4.75 1.40
CA LEU A 14 17.92 3.95 0.46
C LEU A 14 17.81 4.61 -0.93
N GLY A 15 18.44 5.77 -1.11
CA GLY A 15 18.37 6.53 -2.37
C GLY A 15 17.01 7.14 -2.66
N ILE A 16 16.17 7.32 -1.64
CA ILE A 16 14.83 7.92 -1.74
C ILE A 16 14.69 9.07 -0.74
N LYS A 17 13.71 9.94 -0.97
CA LYS A 17 13.36 11.03 -0.04
C LYS A 17 12.15 10.64 0.79
N ILE A 18 12.29 10.65 2.12
CA ILE A 18 11.21 10.38 3.05
C ILE A 18 10.89 11.66 3.84
N SER A 19 9.60 11.96 3.91
CA SER A 19 9.05 13.04 4.72
C SER A 19 7.99 12.48 5.66
N TYR A 20 7.89 13.04 6.85
CA TYR A 20 6.94 12.60 7.87
C TYR A 20 5.93 13.69 8.15
N ILE A 21 4.66 13.33 8.12
CA ILE A 21 3.53 14.21 8.46
C ILE A 21 2.71 13.50 9.54
N GLU A 22 2.33 14.23 10.56
CA GLU A 22 1.48 13.73 11.64
C GLU A 22 0.04 14.14 11.40
N GLN A 23 -0.88 13.19 11.51
CA GLN A 23 -2.31 13.44 11.55
C GLN A 23 -2.73 13.51 13.02
N ASP A 24 -3.14 14.68 13.49
CA ASP A 24 -3.47 14.96 14.89
C ASP A 24 -4.73 14.24 15.40
N LYS A 25 -5.65 13.92 14.48
CA LYS A 25 -6.92 13.22 14.75
C LYS A 25 -7.25 12.26 13.63
N PRO A 26 -7.93 11.14 13.89
CA PRO A 26 -8.34 10.18 12.85
C PRO A 26 -9.51 10.74 12.01
N ARG A 27 -9.18 11.58 11.03
CA ARG A 27 -10.17 12.19 10.13
C ARG A 27 -10.49 11.34 8.90
N GLY A 28 -9.90 10.17 8.81
CA GLY A 28 -10.06 9.24 7.68
C GLY A 28 -8.91 9.28 6.68
N LEU A 29 -8.85 8.26 5.81
CA LEU A 29 -7.74 8.08 4.86
C LEU A 29 -7.57 9.23 3.85
N PRO A 30 -8.63 9.82 3.27
CA PRO A 30 -8.49 10.92 2.33
C PRO A 30 -7.83 12.18 2.91
N ASP A 31 -7.85 12.38 4.23
CA ASP A 31 -7.19 13.50 4.89
C ASP A 31 -5.66 13.47 4.69
N ALA A 32 -5.07 12.28 4.51
CA ALA A 32 -3.65 12.14 4.22
C ALA A 32 -3.24 12.86 2.91
N PHE A 33 -4.12 12.90 1.91
CA PHE A 33 -3.85 13.65 0.67
C PHE A 33 -3.90 15.16 0.88
N VAL A 34 -4.76 15.62 1.79
CA VAL A 34 -4.86 17.04 2.14
C VAL A 34 -3.61 17.48 2.91
N LEU A 35 -3.21 16.69 3.91
CA LEU A 35 -1.99 16.93 4.67
C LEU A 35 -0.73 16.85 3.80
N GLY A 36 -0.71 15.88 2.88
CA GLY A 36 0.40 15.64 1.95
C GLY A 36 0.42 16.54 0.71
N GLU A 37 -0.48 17.52 0.57
CA GLU A 37 -0.64 18.33 -0.64
C GLU A 37 0.70 18.92 -1.15
N LYS A 38 1.50 19.51 -0.27
CA LYS A 38 2.80 20.08 -0.64
C LYS A 38 3.81 19.03 -1.11
N PHE A 39 3.75 17.82 -0.53
CA PHE A 39 4.58 16.69 -0.93
C PHE A 39 4.16 16.14 -2.29
N ILE A 40 2.86 15.96 -2.50
CA ILE A 40 2.29 15.45 -3.76
C ILE A 40 2.55 16.43 -4.91
N GLY A 41 2.40 17.72 -4.65
CA GLY A 41 2.62 18.75 -5.66
C GLY A 41 1.74 18.53 -6.90
N LYS A 42 2.37 18.30 -8.05
CA LYS A 42 1.71 18.04 -9.34
C LYS A 42 1.77 16.57 -9.77
N ASP A 43 2.36 15.71 -8.95
CA ASP A 43 2.59 14.31 -9.29
C ASP A 43 1.36 13.44 -9.02
N ASN A 44 1.34 12.28 -9.66
CA ASN A 44 0.45 11.20 -9.28
C ASN A 44 0.92 10.61 -7.94
N VAL A 45 0.03 9.96 -7.22
CA VAL A 45 0.32 9.43 -5.89
C VAL A 45 -0.18 8.02 -5.71
N ALA A 46 0.61 7.17 -5.08
CA ALA A 46 0.19 5.91 -4.52
C ALA A 46 0.04 6.04 -3.00
N MET A 47 -1.03 5.46 -2.45
CA MET A 47 -1.23 5.33 -1.01
C MET A 47 -1.26 3.86 -0.65
N ILE A 48 -0.44 3.48 0.33
CA ILE A 48 -0.48 2.16 0.95
C ILE A 48 -0.78 2.31 2.44
N LEU A 49 -1.65 1.45 2.97
CA LEU A 49 -1.94 1.40 4.40
C LEU A 49 -0.83 0.60 5.10
N GLY A 50 -0.39 1.09 6.26
CA GLY A 50 0.76 0.54 6.99
C GLY A 50 0.54 -0.84 7.61
N ASP A 51 -0.69 -1.29 7.69
CA ASP A 51 -1.13 -2.60 8.19
C ASP A 51 -1.40 -3.61 7.05
N ASN A 52 -1.16 -3.23 5.80
CA ASN A 52 -1.41 -4.10 4.65
C ASN A 52 -0.11 -4.74 4.14
N PHE A 53 -0.12 -6.05 4.06
CA PHE A 53 0.97 -6.87 3.55
C PHE A 53 0.59 -7.46 2.18
N PHE A 54 1.47 -7.32 1.21
CA PHE A 54 1.31 -7.84 -0.14
C PHE A 54 2.47 -8.76 -0.51
N TYR A 55 2.16 -9.90 -1.09
CA TYR A 55 3.15 -10.84 -1.59
C TYR A 55 2.63 -11.53 -2.86
N GLY A 56 3.50 -11.81 -3.81
CA GLY A 56 3.10 -12.61 -4.97
C GLY A 56 4.01 -12.46 -6.16
N GLN A 57 3.98 -13.48 -6.99
CA GLN A 57 4.66 -13.47 -8.28
C GLN A 57 4.09 -12.34 -9.16
N ASN A 58 4.97 -11.62 -9.86
CA ASN A 58 4.62 -10.48 -10.72
C ASN A 58 4.00 -9.27 -10.00
N LEU A 59 4.02 -9.21 -8.66
CA LEU A 59 3.52 -8.06 -7.93
C LEU A 59 4.23 -6.76 -8.34
N THR A 60 5.56 -6.79 -8.42
CA THR A 60 6.36 -5.62 -8.84
C THR A 60 5.96 -5.12 -10.23
N ALA A 61 5.82 -6.02 -11.22
CA ALA A 61 5.40 -5.63 -12.57
C ALA A 61 4.00 -5.01 -12.57
N LYS A 62 3.08 -5.57 -11.78
CA LYS A 62 1.73 -5.03 -11.60
C LYS A 62 1.74 -3.64 -10.97
N LEU A 63 2.54 -3.42 -9.93
CA LEU A 63 2.68 -2.11 -9.30
C LEU A 63 3.26 -1.08 -10.27
N LEU A 64 4.29 -1.45 -11.04
CA LEU A 64 4.88 -0.59 -12.07
C LEU A 64 3.87 -0.24 -13.18
N ASP A 65 2.90 -1.11 -13.48
CA ASP A 65 1.80 -0.76 -14.38
C ASP A 65 0.79 0.18 -13.73
N CYS A 66 0.45 -0.06 -12.47
CA CYS A 66 -0.48 0.80 -11.74
C CYS A 66 0.02 2.25 -11.60
N VAL A 67 1.33 2.48 -11.41
CA VAL A 67 1.88 3.85 -11.30
C VAL A 67 1.90 4.62 -12.62
N LYS A 68 1.68 3.96 -13.76
CA LYS A 68 1.57 4.62 -15.08
C LYS A 68 0.24 5.35 -15.29
N ILE A 69 -0.66 5.33 -14.30
CA ILE A 69 -1.94 6.04 -14.40
C ILE A 69 -1.69 7.51 -14.72
N ARG A 70 -2.36 8.03 -15.74
CA ARG A 70 -2.23 9.44 -16.16
C ARG A 70 -3.41 10.29 -15.71
N ASP A 71 -4.58 9.70 -15.59
CA ASP A 71 -5.84 10.37 -15.25
C ASP A 71 -6.78 9.38 -14.58
N GLY A 72 -7.26 9.72 -13.39
CA GLY A 72 -8.19 8.89 -12.63
C GLY A 72 -7.59 8.19 -11.41
N ALA A 73 -8.23 7.08 -11.03
CA ALA A 73 -7.81 6.24 -9.92
C ALA A 73 -7.80 4.76 -10.31
N LYS A 74 -6.90 3.99 -9.70
CA LYS A 74 -6.84 2.54 -9.82
C LYS A 74 -6.75 1.92 -8.43
N VAL A 75 -7.52 0.85 -8.19
CA VAL A 75 -7.50 0.06 -6.97
C VAL A 75 -7.10 -1.37 -7.27
N LEU A 76 -6.45 -2.03 -6.31
CA LEU A 76 -6.20 -3.45 -6.38
C LEU A 76 -7.28 -4.20 -5.61
N LEU A 77 -7.81 -5.25 -6.23
CA LEU A 77 -8.82 -6.12 -5.66
C LEU A 77 -8.22 -7.48 -5.31
N HIS A 78 -8.70 -8.04 -4.21
CA HIS A 78 -8.39 -9.40 -3.79
C HIS A 78 -9.68 -10.12 -3.37
N SER A 79 -9.80 -11.41 -3.74
CA SER A 79 -10.97 -12.21 -3.34
C SER A 79 -10.80 -12.69 -1.91
N VAL A 80 -11.81 -12.43 -1.08
CA VAL A 80 -11.85 -12.79 0.35
C VAL A 80 -13.08 -13.62 0.69
N GLN A 81 -13.03 -14.35 1.81
CA GLN A 81 -14.16 -15.14 2.32
C GLN A 81 -15.16 -14.27 3.10
N THR A 82 -14.70 -13.20 3.73
CA THR A 82 -15.49 -12.31 4.60
C THR A 82 -15.54 -10.87 4.06
N PRO A 83 -16.16 -10.65 2.87
CA PRO A 83 -16.16 -9.35 2.20
C PRO A 83 -16.84 -8.24 3.02
N GLU A 84 -17.74 -8.60 3.95
CA GLU A 84 -18.44 -7.65 4.83
C GLU A 84 -17.53 -6.88 5.79
N LEU A 85 -16.27 -7.32 5.96
CA LEU A 85 -15.29 -6.64 6.79
C LEU A 85 -14.56 -5.50 6.07
N PHE A 86 -14.68 -5.42 4.74
CA PHE A 86 -13.88 -4.56 3.88
C PHE A 86 -14.74 -3.64 3.01
N GLY A 87 -14.10 -2.66 2.38
CA GLY A 87 -14.63 -2.01 1.20
C GLY A 87 -14.70 -3.02 0.05
N VAL A 88 -15.85 -3.15 -0.61
CA VAL A 88 -16.10 -4.17 -1.63
C VAL A 88 -16.40 -3.53 -2.98
N ALA A 89 -15.85 -4.10 -4.04
CA ALA A 89 -16.12 -3.71 -5.41
C ALA A 89 -16.79 -4.86 -6.19
N LYS A 90 -17.90 -4.57 -6.88
CA LYS A 90 -18.43 -5.42 -7.93
C LYS A 90 -17.91 -4.92 -9.28
N VAL A 91 -17.37 -5.82 -10.08
CA VAL A 91 -16.86 -5.51 -11.42
C VAL A 91 -17.64 -6.28 -12.49
N ASP A 92 -17.63 -5.77 -13.71
CA ASP A 92 -18.13 -6.47 -14.89
C ASP A 92 -17.05 -7.38 -15.49
N LYS A 93 -17.38 -8.04 -16.61
CA LYS A 93 -16.48 -8.94 -17.37
C LYS A 93 -15.20 -8.26 -17.88
N ASN A 94 -15.17 -6.94 -17.94
CA ASN A 94 -14.04 -6.13 -18.39
C ASN A 94 -13.29 -5.49 -17.21
N ASN A 95 -13.49 -5.97 -15.98
CA ASN A 95 -12.95 -5.41 -14.74
C ASN A 95 -13.34 -3.95 -14.46
N LYS A 96 -14.40 -3.45 -15.10
CA LYS A 96 -14.94 -2.12 -14.79
C LYS A 96 -15.75 -2.20 -13.51
N ILE A 97 -15.50 -1.28 -12.60
CA ILE A 97 -16.21 -1.21 -11.32
C ILE A 97 -17.65 -0.70 -11.55
N ILE A 98 -18.63 -1.57 -11.30
CA ILE A 98 -20.04 -1.24 -11.40
C ILE A 98 -20.65 -0.83 -10.05
N GLN A 99 -20.13 -1.35 -8.93
CA GLN A 99 -20.60 -1.00 -7.60
C GLN A 99 -19.44 -0.97 -6.60
N LEU A 100 -19.49 -0.05 -5.65
CA LEU A 100 -18.59 0.06 -4.50
C LEU A 100 -19.41 0.24 -3.23
N LYS A 101 -19.00 -0.41 -2.16
CA LYS A 101 -19.61 -0.19 -0.84
C LYS A 101 -18.65 -0.52 0.28
N GLU A 102 -18.59 0.34 1.29
CA GLU A 102 -17.91 0.08 2.54
C GLU A 102 -18.71 -0.89 3.40
N LYS A 103 -18.05 -1.96 3.87
CA LYS A 103 -18.58 -2.95 4.82
C LYS A 103 -20.05 -3.30 4.56
N PRO A 104 -20.36 -3.92 3.42
CA PRO A 104 -21.74 -4.11 3.00
C PRO A 104 -22.47 -5.12 3.89
N LYS A 105 -23.63 -4.77 4.40
CA LYS A 105 -24.51 -5.68 5.18
C LYS A 105 -25.16 -6.76 4.30
N LYS A 106 -25.30 -6.53 3.00
CA LYS A 106 -25.79 -7.49 2.02
C LYS A 106 -24.65 -7.83 1.07
N PHE A 107 -24.52 -9.10 0.72
CA PHE A 107 -23.49 -9.58 -0.20
C PHE A 107 -23.53 -8.81 -1.54
N ILE A 108 -22.38 -8.41 -2.01
CA ILE A 108 -22.17 -7.71 -3.29
C ILE A 108 -21.23 -8.52 -4.19
N SER A 109 -20.07 -8.86 -3.68
CA SER A 109 -19.05 -9.70 -4.32
C SER A 109 -18.00 -10.10 -3.28
N ASN A 110 -17.12 -11.05 -3.63
CA ASN A 110 -15.98 -11.41 -2.79
C ASN A 110 -14.77 -10.48 -2.98
N ASN A 111 -14.85 -9.47 -3.87
CA ASN A 111 -13.72 -8.63 -4.22
C ASN A 111 -13.55 -7.49 -3.22
N ALA A 112 -12.71 -7.69 -2.23
CA ALA A 112 -12.30 -6.64 -1.31
C ALA A 112 -11.35 -5.66 -2.02
N ILE A 113 -11.52 -4.38 -1.72
CA ILE A 113 -10.57 -3.33 -2.10
C ILE A 113 -9.45 -3.38 -1.08
N THR A 114 -8.23 -3.63 -1.56
CA THR A 114 -7.05 -3.68 -0.70
C THR A 114 -6.63 -2.29 -0.25
N GLY A 115 -5.74 -2.21 0.74
CA GLY A 115 -5.21 -0.93 1.22
C GLY A 115 -4.11 -0.32 0.34
N LEU A 116 -4.18 -0.54 -0.99
CA LEU A 116 -3.23 0.03 -1.95
C LEU A 116 -3.98 0.71 -3.10
N TYR A 117 -3.77 1.99 -3.23
CA TYR A 117 -4.50 2.89 -4.12
C TYR A 117 -3.54 3.71 -4.97
N PHE A 118 -3.94 3.99 -6.21
CA PHE A 118 -3.21 4.84 -7.14
C PHE A 118 -4.14 5.94 -7.65
N PHE A 119 -3.68 7.18 -7.62
CA PHE A 119 -4.48 8.35 -7.99
C PHE A 119 -3.70 9.31 -8.87
N ASP A 120 -4.41 10.00 -9.72
CA ASP A 120 -3.91 11.22 -10.34
C ASP A 120 -3.86 12.37 -9.32
N ASN A 121 -3.24 13.46 -9.71
CA ASN A 121 -3.08 14.66 -8.86
C ASN A 121 -4.41 15.29 -8.37
N LYS A 122 -5.53 15.02 -9.04
CA LYS A 122 -6.85 15.55 -8.66
C LYS A 122 -7.33 15.01 -7.31
N VAL A 123 -6.69 13.97 -6.79
CA VAL A 123 -7.02 13.36 -5.50
C VAL A 123 -7.04 14.37 -4.36
N VAL A 124 -6.10 15.32 -4.34
CA VAL A 124 -6.06 16.37 -3.31
C VAL A 124 -7.32 17.24 -3.35
N GLN A 125 -7.69 17.71 -4.54
CA GLN A 125 -8.88 18.55 -4.71
C GLN A 125 -10.17 17.78 -4.40
N TYR A 126 -10.23 16.50 -4.75
CA TYR A 126 -11.37 15.66 -4.46
C TYR A 126 -11.49 15.38 -2.97
N SER A 127 -10.38 15.10 -2.28
CA SER A 127 -10.34 14.89 -0.84
C SER A 127 -10.82 16.12 -0.04
N LYS A 128 -10.37 17.32 -0.40
CA LYS A 128 -10.83 18.58 0.21
C LYS A 128 -12.34 18.83 0.13
N LYS A 129 -13.02 18.20 -0.84
CA LYS A 129 -14.46 18.38 -1.08
C LYS A 129 -15.33 17.26 -0.48
N LEU A 130 -14.73 16.28 0.17
CA LEU A 130 -15.47 15.22 0.85
C LEU A 130 -16.00 15.71 2.18
N LYS A 131 -17.10 15.12 2.62
CA LYS A 131 -17.71 15.38 3.92
C LYS A 131 -17.52 14.15 4.82
N PRO A 132 -17.35 14.34 6.12
CA PRO A 132 -17.30 13.22 7.05
C PRO A 132 -18.60 12.39 7.01
N SER A 133 -18.44 11.09 7.15
CA SER A 133 -19.54 10.15 7.28
C SER A 133 -20.22 10.27 8.66
N LYS A 134 -21.23 9.45 8.92
CA LYS A 134 -21.85 9.36 10.26
C LYS A 134 -20.86 8.94 11.37
N ARG A 135 -19.72 8.38 11.01
CA ARG A 135 -18.63 8.03 11.95
C ARG A 135 -17.72 9.22 12.27
N GLY A 136 -17.91 10.36 11.64
CA GLY A 136 -17.06 11.54 11.79
C GLY A 136 -15.80 11.52 10.93
N GLU A 137 -15.60 10.49 10.10
CA GLU A 137 -14.43 10.31 9.25
C GLU A 137 -14.77 10.48 7.76
N VAL A 138 -13.81 10.95 6.99
CA VAL A 138 -13.88 11.00 5.54
C VAL A 138 -13.51 9.63 4.97
N GLU A 139 -14.44 9.01 4.24
CA GLU A 139 -14.29 7.65 3.76
C GLU A 139 -13.53 7.58 2.44
N ILE A 140 -12.62 6.60 2.32
CA ILE A 140 -11.91 6.36 1.05
C ILE A 140 -12.86 5.92 -0.06
N ILE A 141 -13.93 5.20 0.29
CA ILE A 141 -14.95 4.77 -0.67
C ILE A 141 -15.66 5.98 -1.30
N ASP A 142 -15.92 7.06 -0.56
CA ASP A 142 -16.55 8.27 -1.10
C ASP A 142 -15.62 8.97 -2.11
N LEU A 143 -14.31 8.95 -1.85
CA LEU A 143 -13.31 9.40 -2.81
C LEU A 143 -13.35 8.56 -4.10
N LEU A 144 -13.35 7.24 -3.97
CA LEU A 144 -13.42 6.33 -5.11
C LEU A 144 -14.74 6.47 -5.89
N LEU A 145 -15.86 6.67 -5.21
CA LEU A 145 -17.17 6.94 -5.84
C LEU A 145 -17.14 8.23 -6.67
N ARG A 146 -16.38 9.23 -6.24
CA ARG A 146 -16.20 10.47 -7.02
C ARG A 146 -15.46 10.20 -8.34
N TYR A 147 -14.38 9.41 -8.29
CA TYR A 147 -13.69 8.97 -9.51
C TYR A 147 -14.59 8.10 -10.39
N LYS A 148 -15.35 7.19 -9.79
CA LYS A 148 -16.31 6.33 -10.53
C LYS A 148 -17.36 7.15 -11.25
N LYS A 149 -17.95 8.17 -10.60
CA LYS A 149 -18.94 9.07 -11.21
C LYS A 149 -18.41 9.75 -12.48
N ASN A 150 -17.12 10.04 -12.51
CA ASN A 150 -16.44 10.66 -13.66
C ASN A 150 -15.91 9.63 -14.68
N ASN A 151 -16.25 8.34 -14.56
CA ASN A 151 -15.73 7.25 -15.38
C ASN A 151 -14.17 7.15 -15.36
N LYS A 152 -13.54 7.52 -14.24
CA LYS A 152 -12.10 7.61 -14.03
C LYS A 152 -11.61 6.63 -12.94
N LEU A 153 -12.36 5.58 -12.63
CA LEU A 153 -11.99 4.55 -11.68
C LEU A 153 -11.83 3.20 -12.39
N SER A 154 -10.66 2.60 -12.26
CA SER A 154 -10.33 1.27 -12.76
C SER A 154 -9.94 0.33 -11.62
N ALA A 155 -10.02 -0.97 -11.86
CA ALA A 155 -9.56 -1.99 -10.93
C ALA A 155 -8.62 -2.97 -11.63
N ASP A 156 -7.71 -3.54 -10.85
CA ASP A 156 -6.92 -4.70 -11.23
C ASP A 156 -6.93 -5.71 -10.09
N PHE A 157 -6.58 -6.97 -10.37
CA PHE A 157 -6.58 -8.04 -9.39
C PHE A 157 -5.16 -8.44 -8.99
N ILE A 158 -4.94 -8.72 -7.71
CA ILE A 158 -3.67 -9.30 -7.26
C ILE A 158 -3.45 -10.67 -7.91
N GLY A 159 -4.53 -11.41 -8.16
CA GLY A 159 -4.48 -12.72 -8.81
C GLY A 159 -4.28 -13.87 -7.82
N ARG A 160 -4.43 -15.11 -8.33
CA ARG A 160 -4.39 -16.34 -7.48
C ARG A 160 -3.00 -16.62 -6.89
N GLY A 161 -1.94 -16.19 -7.55
CA GLY A 161 -0.56 -16.38 -7.06
C GLY A 161 -0.11 -15.32 -6.06
N GLY A 162 -0.99 -14.38 -5.70
CA GLY A 162 -0.70 -13.31 -4.75
C GLY A 162 -1.45 -13.49 -3.44
N ALA A 163 -0.87 -12.95 -2.38
CA ALA A 163 -1.48 -12.84 -1.06
C ALA A 163 -1.62 -11.36 -0.70
N TRP A 164 -2.75 -11.05 -0.11
CA TRP A 164 -3.00 -9.81 0.59
C TRP A 164 -3.47 -10.14 2.00
N LEU A 165 -2.79 -9.61 2.99
CA LEU A 165 -3.07 -9.81 4.40
C LEU A 165 -3.21 -8.42 5.04
N ASP A 166 -4.33 -8.23 5.74
CA ASP A 166 -4.59 -7.06 6.57
C ASP A 166 -4.18 -7.43 8.00
N THR A 167 -3.28 -6.66 8.60
CA THR A 167 -2.78 -6.90 9.96
C THR A 167 -3.49 -6.04 11.02
N GLY A 168 -4.71 -5.61 10.72
CA GLY A 168 -5.51 -4.76 11.60
C GLY A 168 -5.97 -5.41 12.92
N SER A 169 -5.85 -6.74 13.06
CA SER A 169 -6.08 -7.47 14.31
C SER A 169 -4.81 -8.20 14.77
N ILE A 170 -4.72 -8.49 16.07
CA ILE A 170 -3.62 -9.30 16.63
C ILE A 170 -3.58 -10.69 15.99
N GLU A 171 -4.73 -11.29 15.75
CA GLU A 171 -4.84 -12.60 15.12
C GLU A 171 -4.32 -12.60 13.69
N ASP A 172 -4.69 -11.61 12.88
CA ASP A 172 -4.24 -11.49 11.50
C ASP A 172 -2.76 -11.12 11.41
N TYR A 173 -2.25 -10.36 12.39
CA TYR A 173 -0.82 -10.11 12.54
C TYR A 173 -0.03 -11.41 12.76
N TYR A 174 -0.49 -12.32 13.65
CA TYR A 174 0.14 -13.63 13.82
C TYR A 174 0.10 -14.50 12.55
N LYS A 175 -1.02 -14.50 11.84
CA LYS A 175 -1.14 -15.21 10.55
C LYS A 175 -0.13 -14.67 9.53
N THR A 176 0.03 -13.36 9.48
CA THR A 176 0.99 -12.71 8.57
C THR A 176 2.42 -13.06 8.93
N ILE A 177 2.80 -13.05 10.21
CA ILE A 177 4.13 -13.47 10.67
C ILE A 177 4.41 -14.94 10.28
N ALA A 178 3.45 -15.84 10.53
CA ALA A 178 3.61 -17.25 10.17
C ALA A 178 3.79 -17.44 8.65
N PHE A 179 3.04 -16.70 7.84
CA PHE A 179 3.18 -16.70 6.39
C PHE A 179 4.58 -16.23 5.95
N VAL A 180 5.04 -15.09 6.46
CA VAL A 180 6.36 -14.53 6.16
C VAL A 180 7.46 -15.51 6.56
N GLN A 181 7.39 -16.07 7.77
CA GLN A 181 8.35 -17.03 8.28
C GLN A 181 8.43 -18.29 7.39
N ALA A 182 7.29 -18.82 6.98
CA ALA A 182 7.25 -20.02 6.13
C ALA A 182 7.93 -19.78 4.77
N ILE A 183 7.68 -18.63 4.14
CA ILE A 183 8.28 -18.26 2.86
C ILE A 183 9.79 -18.00 3.01
N GLU A 184 10.19 -17.16 3.96
CA GLU A 184 11.59 -16.79 4.15
C GLU A 184 12.46 -18.00 4.52
N ASN A 185 11.98 -18.86 5.43
CA ASN A 185 12.71 -20.07 5.82
C ASN A 185 12.87 -21.06 4.67
N ARG A 186 11.87 -21.14 3.78
CA ARG A 186 11.92 -22.06 2.64
C ARG A 186 12.78 -21.54 1.51
N GLN A 187 12.75 -20.26 1.23
CA GLN A 187 13.38 -19.68 0.03
C GLN A 187 14.74 -19.02 0.32
N GLY A 188 15.02 -18.72 1.59
CA GLY A 188 16.32 -18.16 2.01
C GLY A 188 16.50 -16.68 1.69
N PHE A 189 15.46 -15.97 1.25
CA PHE A 189 15.50 -14.52 1.04
C PHE A 189 14.59 -13.77 2.03
N LYS A 190 14.74 -12.47 2.12
CA LYS A 190 13.90 -11.61 2.94
C LYS A 190 12.79 -10.97 2.12
N ILE A 191 11.55 -11.05 2.62
CA ILE A 191 10.42 -10.37 2.00
C ILE A 191 10.51 -8.87 2.33
N ALA A 192 10.26 -8.03 1.32
CA ALA A 192 10.28 -6.58 1.43
C ALA A 192 11.59 -6.01 2.04
N CYS A 193 12.73 -6.65 1.78
CA CYS A 193 14.03 -6.12 2.17
C CYS A 193 14.30 -4.82 1.42
N ILE A 194 14.19 -3.70 2.14
CA ILE A 194 14.25 -2.37 1.53
C ILE A 194 15.62 -2.06 0.93
N GLU A 195 16.69 -2.55 1.53
CA GLU A 195 18.06 -2.40 1.02
C GLU A 195 18.26 -3.21 -0.27
N GLU A 196 17.74 -4.43 -0.33
CA GLU A 196 17.80 -5.26 -1.54
C GLU A 196 17.00 -4.62 -2.69
N ILE A 197 15.81 -4.11 -2.40
CA ILE A 197 14.98 -3.39 -3.36
C ILE A 197 15.73 -2.16 -3.89
N ALA A 198 16.34 -1.37 -3.02
CA ALA A 198 17.09 -0.19 -3.40
C ALA A 198 18.35 -0.52 -4.23
N LEU A 199 19.06 -1.63 -3.86
CA LEU A 199 20.21 -2.12 -4.60
C LEU A 199 19.83 -2.60 -6.01
N ASN A 200 18.77 -3.42 -6.11
CA ASN A 200 18.29 -3.97 -7.39
C ASN A 200 17.80 -2.88 -8.34
N ASN A 201 17.22 -1.80 -7.80
CA ASN A 201 16.84 -0.62 -8.56
C ASN A 201 18.00 0.35 -8.83
N LYS A 202 19.22 0.04 -8.37
CA LYS A 202 20.41 0.90 -8.52
C LYS A 202 20.27 2.28 -7.87
N TRP A 203 19.41 2.41 -6.86
CA TRP A 203 19.28 3.64 -6.06
C TRP A 203 20.42 3.79 -5.06
N ILE A 204 20.99 2.66 -4.63
CA ILE A 204 22.16 2.58 -3.72
C ILE A 204 23.19 1.59 -4.26
N GLY A 205 24.37 1.63 -3.66
CA GLY A 205 25.46 0.69 -3.96
C GLY A 205 25.94 -0.09 -2.75
N LYS A 206 27.01 -0.86 -2.93
CA LYS A 206 27.64 -1.69 -1.85
C LYS A 206 28.01 -0.86 -0.61
N LYS A 207 28.38 0.42 -0.79
CA LYS A 207 28.73 1.31 0.31
C LYS A 207 27.56 1.52 1.28
N GLU A 208 26.36 1.73 0.76
CA GLU A 208 25.14 1.93 1.55
C GLU A 208 24.72 0.63 2.24
N ILE A 209 24.80 -0.51 1.54
CA ILE A 209 24.57 -1.83 2.13
C ILE A 209 25.52 -2.08 3.32
N ASN A 210 26.81 -1.76 3.19
CA ASN A 210 27.76 -1.89 4.28
C ASN A 210 27.42 -0.98 5.49
N LYS A 211 26.83 0.20 5.26
CA LYS A 211 26.33 1.05 6.35
C LYS A 211 25.14 0.41 7.06
N SER A 212 24.19 -0.17 6.32
CA SER A 212 23.06 -0.90 6.90
C SER A 212 23.51 -2.11 7.70
N ILE A 213 24.48 -2.88 7.21
CA ILE A 213 25.07 -4.01 7.95
C ILE A 213 25.66 -3.55 9.29
N LYS A 214 26.40 -2.44 9.30
CA LYS A 214 26.95 -1.87 10.53
C LYS A 214 25.85 -1.39 11.48
N PHE A 215 24.81 -0.78 10.95
CA PHE A 215 23.68 -0.26 11.74
C PHE A 215 22.91 -1.38 12.44
N TYR A 216 22.60 -2.48 11.74
CA TYR A 216 21.85 -3.60 12.31
C TYR A 216 22.74 -4.51 13.19
N GLY A 217 24.06 -4.43 13.08
CA GLY A 217 25.00 -5.23 13.87
C GLY A 217 24.98 -6.72 13.51
N ASN A 218 25.29 -7.58 14.47
CA ASN A 218 25.38 -9.04 14.25
C ASN A 218 24.01 -9.70 14.41
N CYS A 219 23.25 -9.80 13.31
CA CYS A 219 21.94 -10.46 13.26
C CYS A 219 21.74 -11.20 11.92
N ASN A 220 20.66 -11.98 11.82
CA ASN A 220 20.35 -12.73 10.60
C ASN A 220 20.09 -11.82 9.40
N TYR A 221 19.49 -10.65 9.63
CA TYR A 221 19.25 -9.66 8.57
C TYR A 221 20.56 -9.12 8.00
N SER A 222 21.54 -8.77 8.85
CA SER A 222 22.86 -8.34 8.42
C SER A 222 23.64 -9.43 7.67
N LYS A 223 23.47 -10.70 8.08
CA LYS A 223 24.05 -11.84 7.34
C LYS A 223 23.46 -11.95 5.94
N TYR A 224 22.13 -11.77 5.83
CA TYR A 224 21.46 -11.74 4.55
C TYR A 224 22.00 -10.61 3.65
N LEU A 225 22.09 -9.38 4.17
CA LEU A 225 22.61 -8.23 3.42
C LEU A 225 24.05 -8.44 2.93
N LYS A 226 24.90 -9.14 3.71
CA LYS A 226 26.27 -9.49 3.28
C LYS A 226 26.28 -10.36 2.04
N ASN A 227 25.31 -11.25 1.89
CA ASN A 227 25.22 -12.14 0.73
C ASN A 227 24.75 -11.43 -0.56
N LEU A 228 24.26 -10.18 -0.45
CA LEU A 228 23.81 -9.39 -1.62
C LEU A 228 24.99 -8.69 -2.33
N ILE A 229 26.15 -8.56 -1.71
CA ILE A 229 27.30 -7.75 -2.18
C ILE A 229 28.58 -8.53 -2.26
#